data_54cdf1060f3af881799526df763a8ac2
#
_entry.id   54cdf1060f3af881799526df763a8ac2
#
_cell.length_a   1.000
_cell.length_b   1.000
_cell.length_c   1.000
_cell.angle_alpha   90.00
_cell.angle_beta   90.00
_cell.angle_gamma   90.00
#
_symmetry.space_group_name_H-M   'P 1'
#
loop_
_entity.id
_entity.type
_entity.pdbx_description
1 polymer ?
#
loop_
_entity_poly.entity_id
_entity_poly.type
_entity_poly.pdbx_seq_one_letter_code
_entity_poly.pdbx_strand_id
1 'polypeptide(L)'
;MTALDGPLAGAIFDTVNLMLGIKGRIIVTGMGKSGHVAGKLAATFASTGTPSFFVHPAEASHGDLGMITEQDAVLALSWSGETPELSNLIQYSRRYNVPLIAITCSAHSALAREADIALVLPRIDEACPHGLAPTTSTLLQMAIGDALAVALLEARGFSANDFGVFHPGGKLGATLRYVREIMHQGDAIPLIASRTSMREALVLMTAKGFGALGIEN
;
A
#
# COMPACT_ATOMS: atom_id res chain seq x y z
N MET A 1 23.94 -1.44 4.86
CA MET A 1 24.04 -1.56 3.41
C MET A 1 24.52 -2.94 2.98
N THR A 2 25.45 -3.59 3.66
CA THR A 2 25.97 -4.93 3.30
C THR A 2 24.95 -6.08 3.32
N ALA A 3 23.83 -5.97 4.04
CA ALA A 3 22.80 -7.03 4.05
C ALA A 3 22.02 -7.12 2.74
N LEU A 4 21.99 -6.04 1.94
CA LEU A 4 21.30 -6.01 0.65
C LEU A 4 22.18 -6.52 -0.51
N ASP A 5 23.46 -6.77 -0.27
CA ASP A 5 24.42 -7.24 -1.29
C ASP A 5 24.54 -8.78 -1.34
N GLY A 6 23.68 -9.50 -0.59
CA GLY A 6 23.75 -10.95 -0.42
C GLY A 6 22.44 -11.68 -0.81
N PRO A 7 22.19 -12.84 -0.22
CA PRO A 7 21.00 -13.66 -0.50
C PRO A 7 19.67 -12.91 -0.36
N LEU A 8 19.60 -11.89 0.50
CA LEU A 8 18.41 -11.06 0.68
C LEU A 8 18.08 -10.27 -0.59
N ALA A 9 19.08 -9.80 -1.34
CA ALA A 9 18.85 -9.08 -2.59
C ALA A 9 18.14 -9.96 -3.64
N GLY A 10 18.60 -11.21 -3.79
CA GLY A 10 17.96 -12.20 -4.65
C GLY A 10 16.50 -12.46 -4.22
N ALA A 11 16.29 -12.69 -2.92
CA ALA A 11 14.96 -12.94 -2.38
C ALA A 11 14.00 -11.72 -2.55
N ILE A 12 14.51 -10.50 -2.47
CA ILE A 12 13.73 -9.29 -2.77
C ILE A 12 13.32 -9.27 -4.25
N PHE A 13 14.28 -9.52 -5.15
CA PHE A 13 14.01 -9.55 -6.59
C PHE A 13 12.97 -10.62 -6.94
N ASP A 14 13.13 -11.83 -6.41
CA ASP A 14 12.18 -12.93 -6.61
C ASP A 14 10.80 -12.60 -6.03
N THR A 15 10.74 -11.94 -4.87
CA THR A 15 9.49 -11.48 -4.26
C THR A 15 8.77 -10.47 -5.15
N VAL A 16 9.49 -9.47 -5.66
CA VAL A 16 8.91 -8.46 -6.57
C VAL A 16 8.35 -9.14 -7.83
N ASN A 17 9.11 -10.04 -8.44
CA ASN A 17 8.67 -10.77 -9.64
C ASN A 17 7.44 -11.65 -9.35
N LEU A 18 7.42 -12.37 -8.24
CA LEU A 18 6.26 -13.15 -7.82
C LEU A 18 5.04 -12.25 -7.64
N MET A 19 5.17 -11.15 -6.88
CA MET A 19 4.06 -10.22 -6.62
C MET A 19 3.56 -9.51 -7.87
N LEU A 20 4.42 -9.24 -8.86
CA LEU A 20 4.02 -8.69 -10.15
C LEU A 20 3.18 -9.67 -10.96
N GLY A 21 3.45 -10.97 -10.84
CA GLY A 21 2.72 -12.04 -11.51
C GLY A 21 1.36 -12.38 -10.90
N ILE A 22 1.09 -11.94 -9.68
CA ILE A 22 -0.18 -12.21 -8.98
C ILE A 22 -1.33 -11.48 -9.66
N LYS A 23 -2.41 -12.22 -9.94
CA LYS A 23 -3.64 -11.69 -10.57
C LYS A 23 -4.65 -11.19 -9.54
N GLY A 24 -4.58 -11.72 -8.33
CA GLY A 24 -5.41 -11.35 -7.19
C GLY A 24 -4.76 -10.24 -6.35
N ARG A 25 -4.71 -10.45 -5.06
CA ARG A 25 -4.28 -9.46 -4.06
C ARG A 25 -3.12 -9.99 -3.23
N ILE A 26 -2.40 -9.08 -2.61
CA ILE A 26 -1.40 -9.43 -1.60
C ILE A 26 -2.07 -9.41 -0.23
N ILE A 27 -2.20 -10.56 0.37
CA ILE A 27 -2.75 -10.73 1.72
C ILE A 27 -1.60 -10.57 2.71
N VAL A 28 -1.62 -9.50 3.48
CA VAL A 28 -0.57 -9.26 4.47
C VAL A 28 -1.06 -9.71 5.84
N THR A 29 -0.23 -10.42 6.58
CA THR A 29 -0.60 -10.99 7.88
C THR A 29 0.56 -10.94 8.89
N GLY A 30 0.23 -11.01 10.15
CA GLY A 30 1.18 -11.02 11.26
C GLY A 30 0.47 -10.84 12.60
N MET A 31 1.13 -11.19 13.68
CA MET A 31 0.59 -11.12 15.05
C MET A 31 1.22 -9.98 15.85
N GLY A 32 0.47 -9.36 16.73
CA GLY A 32 0.95 -8.32 17.64
C GLY A 32 1.59 -7.13 16.90
N LYS A 33 2.81 -6.75 17.26
CA LYS A 33 3.51 -5.62 16.61
C LYS A 33 3.78 -5.86 15.14
N SER A 34 4.12 -7.10 14.76
CA SER A 34 4.24 -7.48 13.34
C SER A 34 2.89 -7.37 12.60
N GLY A 35 1.77 -7.62 13.27
CA GLY A 35 0.43 -7.41 12.72
C GLY A 35 0.12 -5.94 12.43
N HIS A 36 0.50 -5.02 13.32
CA HIS A 36 0.36 -3.58 13.07
C HIS A 36 1.23 -3.12 11.88
N VAL A 37 2.46 -3.64 11.77
CA VAL A 37 3.30 -3.39 10.60
C VAL A 37 2.66 -3.97 9.34
N ALA A 38 2.14 -5.19 9.39
CA ALA A 38 1.44 -5.84 8.29
C ALA A 38 0.22 -5.03 7.80
N GLY A 39 -0.59 -4.52 8.73
CA GLY A 39 -1.70 -3.63 8.40
C GLY A 39 -1.25 -2.34 7.69
N LYS A 40 -0.16 -1.71 8.17
CA LYS A 40 0.45 -0.55 7.51
C LYS A 40 0.93 -0.90 6.10
N LEU A 41 1.61 -2.03 5.93
CA LEU A 41 2.11 -2.46 4.63
C LEU A 41 0.99 -2.75 3.64
N ALA A 42 -0.10 -3.41 4.09
CA ALA A 42 -1.28 -3.63 3.26
C ALA A 42 -1.85 -2.31 2.72
N ALA A 43 -1.97 -1.29 3.59
CA ALA A 43 -2.41 0.04 3.18
C ALA A 43 -1.42 0.71 2.21
N THR A 44 -0.11 0.56 2.43
CA THR A 44 0.92 1.11 1.52
C THR A 44 0.84 0.45 0.15
N PHE A 45 0.79 -0.89 0.06
CA PHE A 45 0.65 -1.60 -1.21
C PHE A 45 -0.61 -1.16 -1.97
N ALA A 46 -1.77 -1.12 -1.29
CA ALA A 46 -3.02 -0.70 -1.90
C ALA A 46 -2.95 0.72 -2.46
N SER A 47 -2.36 1.65 -1.70
CA SER A 47 -2.22 3.06 -2.09
C SER A 47 -1.18 3.31 -3.17
N THR A 48 -0.29 2.35 -3.43
CA THR A 48 0.76 2.40 -4.45
C THR A 48 0.51 1.47 -5.64
N GLY A 49 -0.74 1.04 -5.86
CA GLY A 49 -1.15 0.32 -7.07
C GLY A 49 -1.02 -1.20 -6.99
N THR A 50 -0.75 -1.77 -5.81
CA THR A 50 -0.78 -3.22 -5.58
C THR A 50 -1.97 -3.57 -4.69
N PRO A 51 -3.06 -4.17 -5.21
CA PRO A 51 -4.22 -4.52 -4.41
C PRO A 51 -3.85 -5.40 -3.22
N SER A 52 -4.19 -4.97 -2.02
CA SER A 52 -3.76 -5.64 -0.79
C SER A 52 -4.73 -5.36 0.36
N PHE A 53 -4.81 -6.28 1.31
CA PHE A 53 -5.46 -6.07 2.59
C PHE A 53 -4.83 -6.93 3.69
N PHE A 54 -5.12 -6.58 4.93
CA PHE A 54 -4.62 -7.28 6.11
C PHE A 54 -5.62 -8.34 6.56
N VAL A 55 -5.12 -9.54 6.87
CA VAL A 55 -5.88 -10.63 7.52
C VAL A 55 -5.22 -10.93 8.86
N HIS A 56 -5.98 -10.83 9.94
CA HIS A 56 -5.48 -11.17 11.27
C HIS A 56 -5.39 -12.69 11.43
N PRO A 57 -4.25 -13.27 11.88
CA PRO A 57 -4.07 -14.73 11.93
C PRO A 57 -5.08 -15.45 12.82
N ALA A 58 -5.51 -14.84 13.92
CA ALA A 58 -6.52 -15.43 14.79
C ALA A 58 -7.89 -15.46 14.08
N GLU A 59 -8.30 -14.37 13.43
CA GLU A 59 -9.57 -14.31 12.68
C GLU A 59 -9.53 -15.25 11.46
N ALA A 60 -8.37 -15.42 10.82
CA ALA A 60 -8.17 -16.41 9.77
C ALA A 60 -8.61 -17.81 10.22
N SER A 61 -8.26 -18.20 11.45
CA SER A 61 -8.64 -19.49 12.03
C SER A 61 -10.14 -19.62 12.34
N HIS A 62 -10.88 -18.52 12.29
CA HIS A 62 -12.32 -18.46 12.58
C HIS A 62 -13.18 -18.09 11.35
N GLY A 63 -12.62 -18.22 10.15
CA GLY A 63 -13.38 -18.07 8.90
C GLY A 63 -12.76 -17.14 7.86
N ASP A 64 -11.91 -16.20 8.25
CA ASP A 64 -11.33 -15.21 7.32
C ASP A 64 -10.34 -15.83 6.32
N LEU A 65 -9.94 -17.11 6.48
CA LEU A 65 -9.29 -17.87 5.40
C LEU A 65 -10.11 -17.87 4.11
N GLY A 66 -11.44 -17.80 4.21
CA GLY A 66 -12.34 -17.69 3.06
C GLY A 66 -12.17 -16.39 2.24
N MET A 67 -11.47 -15.39 2.77
CA MET A 67 -11.12 -14.15 2.03
C MET A 67 -9.95 -14.36 1.08
N ILE A 68 -9.20 -15.45 1.19
CA ILE A 68 -7.97 -15.75 0.43
C ILE A 68 -8.34 -16.71 -0.70
N THR A 69 -7.95 -16.36 -1.92
CA THR A 69 -8.20 -17.15 -3.12
C THR A 69 -6.89 -17.68 -3.72
N GLU A 70 -6.99 -18.66 -4.62
CA GLU A 70 -5.85 -19.21 -5.36
C GLU A 70 -5.14 -18.17 -6.26
N GLN A 71 -5.76 -17.02 -6.51
CA GLN A 71 -5.17 -15.94 -7.30
C GLN A 71 -4.37 -14.96 -6.45
N ASP A 72 -4.47 -15.05 -5.13
CA ASP A 72 -3.79 -14.18 -4.18
C ASP A 72 -2.39 -14.71 -3.84
N ALA A 73 -1.58 -13.91 -3.15
CA ALA A 73 -0.37 -14.33 -2.46
C ALA A 73 -0.38 -13.83 -1.02
N VAL A 74 0.24 -14.58 -0.13
CA VAL A 74 0.35 -14.23 1.29
C VAL A 74 1.73 -13.67 1.59
N LEU A 75 1.80 -12.53 2.26
CA LEU A 75 2.99 -11.94 2.86
C LEU A 75 2.86 -12.01 4.38
N ALA A 76 3.55 -12.95 5.01
CA ALA A 76 3.47 -13.20 6.44
C ALA A 76 4.68 -12.61 7.18
N LEU A 77 4.39 -11.79 8.20
CA LEU A 77 5.38 -11.16 9.05
C LEU A 77 5.44 -11.85 10.41
N SER A 78 6.59 -12.44 10.73
CA SER A 78 6.89 -12.97 12.06
C SER A 78 8.39 -12.87 12.34
N TRP A 79 8.79 -12.08 13.32
CA TRP A 79 10.21 -11.88 13.61
C TRP A 79 10.90 -13.20 13.93
N SER A 80 10.35 -13.99 14.84
CA SER A 80 10.88 -15.33 15.16
C SER A 80 10.61 -16.36 14.05
N GLY A 81 9.53 -16.18 13.29
CA GLY A 81 9.01 -17.17 12.35
C GLY A 81 8.32 -18.37 13.00
N GLU A 82 8.14 -18.34 14.33
CA GLU A 82 7.57 -19.44 15.14
C GLU A 82 6.24 -19.05 15.81
N THR A 83 5.52 -18.05 15.24
CA THR A 83 4.23 -17.58 15.76
C THR A 83 3.15 -18.64 15.53
N PRO A 84 2.59 -19.26 16.60
CA PRO A 84 1.67 -20.39 16.44
C PRO A 84 0.38 -20.03 15.71
N GLU A 85 -0.09 -18.79 15.86
CA GLU A 85 -1.32 -18.30 15.24
C GLU A 85 -1.25 -18.27 13.71
N LEU A 86 -0.05 -18.25 13.12
CA LEU A 86 0.14 -18.33 11.68
C LEU A 86 -0.02 -19.74 11.11
N SER A 87 -0.03 -20.79 11.95
CA SER A 87 0.02 -22.18 11.50
C SER A 87 -1.12 -22.57 10.56
N ASN A 88 -2.36 -22.15 10.87
CA ASN A 88 -3.53 -22.46 10.03
C ASN A 88 -3.45 -21.76 8.67
N LEU A 89 -2.96 -20.52 8.63
CA LEU A 89 -2.77 -19.78 7.39
C LEU A 89 -1.66 -20.37 6.53
N ILE A 90 -0.54 -20.80 7.14
CA ILE A 90 0.55 -21.51 6.46
C ILE A 90 0.02 -22.81 5.84
N GLN A 91 -0.71 -23.64 6.62
CA GLN A 91 -1.29 -24.89 6.13
C GLN A 91 -2.30 -24.64 4.99
N TYR A 92 -3.12 -23.61 5.10
CA TYR A 92 -4.04 -23.20 4.06
C TYR A 92 -3.30 -22.85 2.77
N SER A 93 -2.28 -22.01 2.86
CA SER A 93 -1.43 -21.60 1.73
C SER A 93 -0.84 -22.84 1.02
N ARG A 94 -0.27 -23.78 1.78
CA ARG A 94 0.29 -25.03 1.20
C ARG A 94 -0.78 -25.89 0.54
N ARG A 95 -1.93 -26.05 1.21
CA ARG A 95 -3.01 -26.92 0.72
C ARG A 95 -3.62 -26.43 -0.59
N TYR A 96 -3.75 -25.11 -0.75
CA TYR A 96 -4.42 -24.49 -1.90
C TYR A 96 -3.44 -23.86 -2.89
N ASN A 97 -2.13 -24.14 -2.74
CA ASN A 97 -1.07 -23.59 -3.59
C ASN A 97 -1.10 -22.06 -3.71
N VAL A 98 -1.48 -21.37 -2.63
CA VAL A 98 -1.39 -19.92 -2.52
C VAL A 98 0.06 -19.56 -2.23
N PRO A 99 0.75 -18.77 -3.07
CA PRO A 99 2.13 -18.38 -2.83
C PRO A 99 2.32 -17.71 -1.45
N LEU A 100 3.33 -18.17 -0.70
CA LEU A 100 3.64 -17.69 0.64
C LEU A 100 5.01 -17.04 0.69
N ILE A 101 5.06 -15.77 1.07
CA ILE A 101 6.28 -14.99 1.27
C ILE A 101 6.42 -14.75 2.76
N ALA A 102 7.60 -15.01 3.31
CA ALA A 102 7.91 -14.78 4.72
C ALA A 102 8.82 -13.57 4.92
N ILE A 103 8.54 -12.74 5.92
CA ILE A 103 9.48 -11.77 6.48
C ILE A 103 9.81 -12.20 7.91
N THR A 104 11.05 -12.64 8.15
CA THR A 104 11.50 -13.20 9.42
C THR A 104 12.99 -12.93 9.65
N CYS A 105 13.51 -13.12 10.87
CA CYS A 105 14.95 -13.11 11.14
C CYS A 105 15.57 -14.51 11.23
N SER A 106 14.80 -15.57 10.96
CA SER A 106 15.28 -16.96 11.12
C SER A 106 14.97 -17.79 9.86
N ALA A 107 16.01 -18.14 9.13
CA ALA A 107 15.92 -18.99 7.94
C ALA A 107 15.42 -20.42 8.23
N HIS A 108 15.55 -20.87 9.48
CA HIS A 108 15.17 -22.22 9.90
C HIS A 108 13.85 -22.28 10.67
N SER A 109 13.12 -21.17 10.75
CA SER A 109 11.82 -21.12 11.40
C SER A 109 10.74 -21.89 10.63
N ALA A 110 9.67 -22.25 11.31
CA ALA A 110 8.52 -22.91 10.72
C ALA A 110 7.96 -22.10 9.51
N LEU A 111 7.79 -20.79 9.67
CA LEU A 111 7.33 -19.92 8.61
C LEU A 111 8.28 -19.90 7.40
N ALA A 112 9.61 -19.78 7.65
CA ALA A 112 10.59 -19.69 6.57
C ALA A 112 10.70 -21.00 5.76
N ARG A 113 10.59 -22.17 6.43
CA ARG A 113 10.62 -23.48 5.76
C ARG A 113 9.42 -23.74 4.85
N GLU A 114 8.27 -23.22 5.22
CA GLU A 114 7.03 -23.40 4.48
C GLU A 114 6.82 -22.32 3.41
N ALA A 115 7.56 -21.21 3.46
CA ALA A 115 7.45 -20.14 2.49
C ALA A 115 8.09 -20.51 1.14
N ASP A 116 7.51 -20.03 0.04
CA ASP A 116 8.11 -20.12 -1.29
C ASP A 116 9.32 -19.18 -1.40
N ILE A 117 9.24 -18.03 -0.73
CA ILE A 117 10.34 -17.07 -0.62
C ILE A 117 10.42 -16.58 0.82
N ALA A 118 11.61 -16.67 1.42
CA ALA A 118 11.88 -16.15 2.74
C ALA A 118 12.81 -14.92 2.68
N LEU A 119 12.30 -13.77 3.03
CA LEU A 119 13.05 -12.54 3.25
C LEU A 119 13.65 -12.60 4.66
N VAL A 120 14.86 -13.15 4.76
CA VAL A 120 15.55 -13.32 6.04
C VAL A 120 16.31 -12.05 6.39
N LEU A 121 15.77 -11.32 7.35
CA LEU A 121 16.36 -10.07 7.85
C LEU A 121 17.51 -10.36 8.83
N PRO A 122 18.51 -9.47 8.92
CA PRO A 122 19.57 -9.62 9.89
C PRO A 122 19.00 -9.60 11.31
N ARG A 123 19.48 -10.52 12.15
CA ARG A 123 19.14 -10.54 13.56
C ARG A 123 19.89 -9.43 14.28
N ILE A 124 19.15 -8.49 14.82
CA ILE A 124 19.67 -7.30 15.52
C ILE A 124 18.92 -7.19 16.85
N ASP A 125 19.62 -6.72 17.88
CA ASP A 125 19.02 -6.51 19.20
C ASP A 125 17.98 -5.37 19.14
N GLU A 126 16.95 -5.53 19.98
CA GLU A 126 15.94 -4.48 20.13
C GLU A 126 16.54 -3.24 20.80
N ALA A 127 16.11 -2.05 20.38
CA ALA A 127 16.57 -0.78 20.97
C ALA A 127 16.04 -0.55 22.40
N CYS A 128 15.12 -1.39 22.86
CA CYS A 128 14.62 -1.39 24.22
C CYS A 128 15.74 -1.76 25.21
N PRO A 129 15.93 -1.03 26.32
CA PRO A 129 16.97 -1.33 27.33
C PRO A 129 16.91 -2.74 27.90
N HIS A 130 15.76 -3.37 27.86
CA HIS A 130 15.54 -4.75 28.34
C HIS A 130 15.55 -5.77 27.18
N GLY A 131 15.70 -5.36 25.94
CA GLY A 131 15.68 -6.24 24.76
C GLY A 131 14.30 -6.90 24.51
N LEU A 132 13.21 -6.41 25.13
CA LEU A 132 11.90 -7.07 25.11
C LEU A 132 10.89 -6.40 24.18
N ALA A 133 10.89 -5.07 24.13
CA ALA A 133 9.91 -4.35 23.30
C ALA A 133 10.33 -4.38 21.81
N PRO A 134 9.47 -4.90 20.92
CA PRO A 134 9.75 -4.87 19.49
C PRO A 134 9.88 -3.42 18.97
N THR A 135 11.07 -3.06 18.56
CA THR A 135 11.47 -1.74 18.07
C THR A 135 12.27 -1.87 16.78
N THR A 136 13.54 -2.31 16.88
CA THR A 136 14.41 -2.53 15.72
C THR A 136 13.83 -3.57 14.75
N SER A 137 13.28 -4.65 15.26
CA SER A 137 12.63 -5.70 14.48
C SER A 137 11.46 -5.15 13.64
N THR A 138 10.61 -4.32 14.24
CA THR A 138 9.46 -3.73 13.54
C THR A 138 9.88 -2.69 12.51
N LEU A 139 10.93 -1.90 12.78
CA LEU A 139 11.49 -0.98 11.81
C LEU A 139 12.06 -1.71 10.58
N LEU A 140 12.77 -2.83 10.79
CA LEU A 140 13.30 -3.62 9.68
C LEU A 140 12.20 -4.26 8.85
N GLN A 141 11.16 -4.83 9.49
CA GLN A 141 9.99 -5.37 8.79
C GLN A 141 9.28 -4.29 7.97
N MET A 142 9.11 -3.10 8.53
CA MET A 142 8.50 -1.99 7.83
C MET A 142 9.36 -1.50 6.67
N ALA A 143 10.65 -1.33 6.88
CA ALA A 143 11.58 -0.86 5.85
C ALA A 143 11.63 -1.79 4.64
N ILE A 144 11.70 -3.12 4.84
CA ILE A 144 11.70 -4.06 3.73
C ILE A 144 10.35 -4.09 3.01
N GLY A 145 9.24 -4.02 3.74
CA GLY A 145 7.91 -3.95 3.15
C GLY A 145 7.68 -2.69 2.32
N ASP A 146 8.14 -1.53 2.79
CA ASP A 146 8.08 -0.28 2.03
C ASP A 146 9.00 -0.32 0.81
N ALA A 147 10.17 -0.93 0.92
CA ALA A 147 11.06 -1.14 -0.23
C ALA A 147 10.38 -2.01 -1.32
N LEU A 148 9.68 -3.08 -0.93
CA LEU A 148 8.88 -3.89 -1.86
C LEU A 148 7.76 -3.06 -2.51
N ALA A 149 7.05 -2.24 -1.73
CA ALA A 149 5.98 -1.40 -2.25
C ALA A 149 6.49 -0.39 -3.29
N VAL A 150 7.65 0.25 -3.02
CA VAL A 150 8.27 1.18 -3.96
C VAL A 150 8.79 0.48 -5.21
N ALA A 151 9.42 -0.70 -5.07
CA ALA A 151 9.86 -1.49 -6.21
C ALA A 151 8.70 -1.93 -7.12
N LEU A 152 7.57 -2.35 -6.53
CA LEU A 152 6.36 -2.71 -7.25
C LEU A 152 5.72 -1.50 -7.95
N LEU A 153 5.67 -0.34 -7.27
CA LEU A 153 5.19 0.91 -7.83
C LEU A 153 5.98 1.28 -9.09
N GLU A 154 7.31 1.23 -9.02
CA GLU A 154 8.19 1.52 -10.14
C GLU A 154 8.03 0.50 -11.28
N ALA A 155 8.04 -0.80 -10.95
CA ALA A 155 7.90 -1.86 -11.94
C ALA A 155 6.52 -1.85 -12.64
N ARG A 156 5.45 -1.38 -11.98
CA ARG A 156 4.12 -1.20 -12.56
C ARG A 156 3.99 0.10 -13.36
N GLY A 157 4.96 0.99 -13.31
CA GLY A 157 4.86 2.33 -13.91
C GLY A 157 3.76 3.19 -13.26
N PHE A 158 3.47 2.97 -11.96
CA PHE A 158 2.44 3.70 -11.24
C PHE A 158 2.82 5.17 -11.10
N SER A 159 2.03 6.04 -11.72
CA SER A 159 2.34 7.46 -11.85
C SER A 159 1.79 8.31 -10.71
N ALA A 160 2.24 9.57 -10.63
CA ALA A 160 1.67 10.54 -9.70
C ALA A 160 0.17 10.79 -9.96
N ASN A 161 -0.29 10.66 -11.23
CA ASN A 161 -1.70 10.77 -11.56
C ASN A 161 -2.50 9.60 -10.97
N ASP A 162 -1.98 8.37 -11.08
CA ASP A 162 -2.63 7.19 -10.49
C ASP A 162 -2.70 7.32 -8.95
N PHE A 163 -1.65 7.88 -8.35
CA PHE A 163 -1.64 8.19 -6.93
C PHE A 163 -2.74 9.19 -6.54
N GLY A 164 -2.98 10.20 -7.37
CA GLY A 164 -4.05 11.19 -7.19
C GLY A 164 -5.45 10.55 -7.20
N VAL A 165 -5.66 9.53 -8.04
CA VAL A 165 -6.94 8.78 -8.10
C VAL A 165 -7.25 8.08 -6.78
N PHE A 166 -6.24 7.50 -6.12
CA PHE A 166 -6.42 6.80 -4.86
C PHE A 166 -6.42 7.73 -3.62
N HIS A 167 -6.02 9.01 -3.79
CA HIS A 167 -5.96 9.98 -2.71
C HIS A 167 -6.76 11.27 -3.02
N PRO A 168 -8.08 11.18 -3.32
CA PRO A 168 -8.86 12.34 -3.78
C PRO A 168 -9.06 13.42 -2.69
N GLY A 169 -8.92 13.06 -1.42
CA GLY A 169 -9.31 13.88 -0.26
C GLY A 169 -8.14 14.38 0.59
N GLY A 170 -7.04 14.83 0.08
CA GLY A 170 -5.94 15.35 0.90
C GLY A 170 -5.16 16.48 0.23
N LYS A 171 -4.27 17.16 0.99
CA LYS A 171 -3.36 18.16 0.40
C LYS A 171 -2.60 17.60 -0.80
N LEU A 172 -2.20 16.34 -0.72
CA LEU A 172 -1.47 15.65 -1.77
C LEU A 172 -2.34 15.44 -3.03
N GLY A 173 -3.59 14.99 -2.87
CA GLY A 173 -4.55 14.88 -3.98
C GLY A 173 -4.88 16.25 -4.59
N ALA A 174 -4.98 17.28 -3.76
CA ALA A 174 -5.23 18.65 -4.24
C ALA A 174 -4.07 19.19 -5.08
N THR A 175 -2.80 18.86 -4.76
CA THR A 175 -1.63 19.29 -5.56
C THR A 175 -1.50 18.57 -6.90
N LEU A 176 -2.17 17.43 -7.06
CA LEU A 176 -2.14 16.62 -8.29
C LEU A 176 -3.33 16.89 -9.22
N ARG A 177 -4.26 17.79 -8.83
CA ARG A 177 -5.40 18.18 -9.66
C ARG A 177 -4.96 19.07 -10.82
N TYR A 178 -5.46 18.79 -12.01
CA TYR A 178 -5.32 19.69 -13.14
C TYR A 178 -6.34 20.84 -13.05
N VAL A 179 -5.96 22.02 -13.55
CA VAL A 179 -6.87 23.16 -13.63
C VAL A 179 -8.18 22.81 -14.34
N ARG A 180 -8.13 21.99 -15.38
CA ARG A 180 -9.31 21.51 -16.13
C ARG A 180 -10.35 20.75 -15.29
N GLU A 181 -9.94 20.18 -14.12
CA GLU A 181 -10.84 19.42 -13.24
C GLU A 181 -11.61 20.30 -12.27
N ILE A 182 -11.14 21.53 -12.08
CA ILE A 182 -11.72 22.49 -11.13
C ILE A 182 -12.18 23.78 -11.82
N MET A 183 -11.80 24.03 -13.08
CA MET A 183 -12.21 25.24 -13.80
C MET A 183 -13.69 25.16 -14.18
N HIS A 184 -14.32 26.31 -14.17
CA HIS A 184 -15.65 26.48 -14.73
C HIS A 184 -15.60 26.47 -16.26
N GLN A 185 -16.62 25.90 -16.92
CA GLN A 185 -16.68 25.75 -18.36
C GLN A 185 -18.06 26.16 -18.89
N GLY A 186 -18.11 26.54 -20.18
CA GLY A 186 -19.35 26.89 -20.86
C GLY A 186 -20.13 27.97 -20.12
N ASP A 187 -21.43 27.74 -19.94
CA ASP A 187 -22.32 28.69 -19.26
C ASP A 187 -22.00 29.00 -17.82
N ALA A 188 -21.14 28.19 -17.15
CA ALA A 188 -20.69 28.50 -15.79
C ALA A 188 -19.68 29.65 -15.76
N ILE A 189 -19.01 29.97 -16.85
CA ILE A 189 -18.04 31.06 -16.91
C ILE A 189 -18.81 32.40 -16.89
N PRO A 190 -18.42 33.34 -15.99
CA PRO A 190 -19.08 34.62 -15.86
C PRO A 190 -18.59 35.62 -16.95
N LEU A 191 -19.04 35.44 -18.20
CA LEU A 191 -18.67 36.28 -19.32
C LEU A 191 -19.83 37.16 -19.77
N ILE A 192 -19.52 38.40 -20.18
CA ILE A 192 -20.43 39.34 -20.77
C ILE A 192 -19.81 40.03 -21.99
N ALA A 193 -20.65 40.47 -22.95
CA ALA A 193 -20.19 41.29 -24.03
C ALA A 193 -19.81 42.70 -23.54
N SER A 194 -18.87 43.37 -24.22
CA SER A 194 -18.39 44.72 -23.85
C SER A 194 -19.51 45.80 -23.90
N ARG A 195 -20.61 45.53 -24.60
CA ARG A 195 -21.79 46.46 -24.72
C ARG A 195 -22.90 46.16 -23.70
N THR A 196 -22.72 45.16 -22.82
CA THR A 196 -23.72 44.81 -21.80
C THR A 196 -23.90 45.96 -20.81
N SER A 197 -25.14 46.28 -20.47
CA SER A 197 -25.41 47.34 -19.50
C SER A 197 -24.90 46.98 -18.08
N MET A 198 -24.52 47.99 -17.30
CA MET A 198 -24.07 47.79 -15.91
C MET A 198 -25.13 47.06 -15.08
N ARG A 199 -26.40 47.31 -15.30
CA ARG A 199 -27.50 46.65 -14.61
C ARG A 199 -27.52 45.15 -14.89
N GLU A 200 -27.39 44.73 -16.14
CA GLU A 200 -27.36 43.33 -16.56
C GLU A 200 -26.07 42.65 -16.04
N ALA A 201 -24.95 43.38 -16.11
CA ALA A 201 -23.67 42.89 -15.58
C ALA A 201 -23.78 42.57 -14.10
N LEU A 202 -24.36 43.44 -13.27
CA LEU A 202 -24.55 43.23 -11.86
C LEU A 202 -25.47 42.04 -11.54
N VAL A 203 -26.54 41.87 -12.32
CA VAL A 203 -27.46 40.73 -12.19
C VAL A 203 -26.72 39.41 -12.47
N LEU A 204 -25.96 39.36 -13.59
CA LEU A 204 -25.20 38.15 -13.94
C LEU A 204 -24.09 37.88 -12.96
N MET A 205 -23.36 38.89 -12.52
CA MET A 205 -22.31 38.75 -11.51
C MET A 205 -22.85 38.14 -10.21
N THR A 206 -24.02 38.60 -9.77
CA THR A 206 -24.71 38.09 -8.58
C THR A 206 -25.18 36.63 -8.81
N ALA A 207 -25.79 36.37 -9.98
CA ALA A 207 -26.28 35.03 -10.32
C ALA A 207 -25.16 33.98 -10.40
N LYS A 208 -23.99 34.35 -10.93
CA LYS A 208 -22.83 33.49 -11.07
C LYS A 208 -22.02 33.33 -9.74
N GLY A 209 -22.10 34.28 -8.81
CA GLY A 209 -21.52 34.20 -7.51
C GLY A 209 -19.99 34.40 -7.43
N PHE A 210 -19.33 34.81 -8.51
CA PHE A 210 -17.86 34.97 -8.54
C PHE A 210 -17.37 36.33 -8.07
N GLY A 211 -18.27 37.32 -7.93
CA GLY A 211 -17.90 38.69 -7.56
C GLY A 211 -17.10 39.41 -8.67
N ALA A 212 -16.99 38.83 -9.84
CA ALA A 212 -16.31 39.38 -11.04
C ALA A 212 -16.94 38.83 -12.31
N LEU A 213 -16.73 39.56 -13.41
CA LEU A 213 -17.13 39.15 -14.76
C LEU A 213 -15.98 39.36 -15.73
N GLY A 214 -15.81 38.42 -16.65
CA GLY A 214 -14.97 38.57 -17.82
C GLY A 214 -15.72 39.34 -18.92
N ILE A 215 -15.02 40.20 -19.65
CA ILE A 215 -15.57 40.91 -20.82
C ILE A 215 -15.04 40.27 -22.08
N GLU A 216 -15.94 39.80 -22.90
CA GLU A 216 -15.64 39.24 -24.22
C GLU A 216 -15.85 40.31 -25.30
N ASN A 217 -14.85 40.45 -26.20
CA ASN A 217 -14.89 41.40 -27.30
C ASN A 217 -15.44 40.78 -28.57
#